data_2c8c8fd070edd3a1fd15e0c4e490eadc
#
_entry.id   2c8c8fd070edd3a1fd15e0c4e490eadc
#
_cell.length_a   1.000
_cell.length_b   1.000
_cell.length_c   1.000
_cell.angle_alpha   90.00
_cell.angle_beta   90.00
_cell.angle_gamma   90.00
#
_symmetry.space_group_name_H-M   'P 1'
#
loop_
_entity.id
_entity.type
_entity.pdbx_description
1 polymer ?
#
loop_
_entity_poly.entity_id
_entity_poly.type
_entity_poly.pdbx_seq_one_letter_code
_entity_poly.pdbx_strand_id
1 'polypeptide(L)'
;MKFSCAFVLIFSFFFFSACQSYKKVPYLQDAEVLKQVNTQVAPVQDARLIPGDEVSILVSTSDPVVSQPFNAQGSTFLLDEQGNINYPVLGKLLLNGLTSREAENLITERLKSYVKERPTVVVRMSGFKVSVLGEVASPGVYPVVNEQINVLEALAMAGDLTIYGVRDNVKLIREDRNGHKQFVTLNLNDADLLLSPYYQLQQNDILYVTPNKTKAQSADIGTSTTMWISGFSILVSIASLLVNILR
;
A
#
# COMPACT_ATOMS: atom_id res chain seq x y z
N MET A 1 -35.02 -44.34 25.57
CA MET A 1 -34.50 -43.07 26.12
C MET A 1 -32.97 -42.99 26.32
N LYS A 2 -32.23 -44.08 26.54
CA LYS A 2 -30.77 -44.02 26.76
C LYS A 2 -29.92 -43.75 25.48
N PHE A 3 -30.38 -44.11 24.30
CA PHE A 3 -29.67 -43.87 23.04
C PHE A 3 -29.71 -42.43 22.58
N SER A 4 -30.74 -41.65 22.94
CA SER A 4 -30.90 -40.26 22.55
C SER A 4 -29.93 -39.35 23.31
N CYS A 5 -29.61 -39.62 24.57
CA CYS A 5 -28.67 -38.81 25.35
C CYS A 5 -27.22 -38.99 24.89
N ALA A 6 -26.82 -40.22 24.49
CA ALA A 6 -25.46 -40.47 23.99
C ALA A 6 -25.22 -39.76 22.64
N PHE A 7 -26.22 -39.68 21.77
CA PHE A 7 -26.11 -39.00 20.48
C PHE A 7 -25.98 -37.47 20.64
N VAL A 8 -26.68 -36.89 21.60
CA VAL A 8 -26.59 -35.44 21.91
C VAL A 8 -25.21 -35.10 22.52
N LEU A 9 -24.66 -35.98 23.37
CA LEU A 9 -23.34 -35.79 23.95
C LEU A 9 -22.22 -35.89 22.90
N ILE A 10 -22.29 -36.83 21.95
CA ILE A 10 -21.32 -36.98 20.87
C ILE A 10 -21.40 -35.77 19.92
N PHE A 11 -22.60 -35.28 19.62
CA PHE A 11 -22.81 -34.09 18.77
C PHE A 11 -22.31 -32.81 19.44
N SER A 12 -22.41 -32.70 20.77
CA SER A 12 -21.87 -31.56 21.51
C SER A 12 -20.34 -31.50 21.50
N PHE A 13 -19.65 -32.63 21.41
CA PHE A 13 -18.19 -32.68 21.38
C PHE A 13 -17.58 -32.17 20.08
N PHE A 14 -18.34 -32.18 18.98
CA PHE A 14 -17.89 -31.66 17.68
C PHE A 14 -17.86 -30.10 17.58
N PHE A 15 -18.50 -29.40 18.50
CA PHE A 15 -18.55 -27.93 18.48
C PHE A 15 -17.36 -27.25 19.18
N PHE A 16 -16.48 -27.99 19.88
CA PHE A 16 -15.36 -27.39 20.63
C PHE A 16 -14.05 -27.26 19.84
N SER A 17 -13.99 -27.61 18.54
CA SER A 17 -12.75 -27.58 17.76
C SER A 17 -12.51 -26.28 16.97
N ALA A 18 -13.24 -25.21 17.23
CA ALA A 18 -13.13 -23.95 16.46
C ALA A 18 -12.24 -22.91 17.14
N CYS A 19 -11.10 -23.31 17.75
CA CYS A 19 -10.09 -22.35 18.17
C CYS A 19 -9.18 -22.00 17.00
N GLN A 20 -9.55 -21.02 16.21
CA GLN A 20 -8.65 -20.43 15.22
C GLN A 20 -7.60 -19.59 15.94
N SER A 21 -6.33 -19.90 15.70
CA SER A 21 -5.21 -19.25 16.38
C SER A 21 -5.20 -17.75 16.12
N TYR A 22 -5.35 -16.91 17.15
CA TYR A 22 -5.18 -15.45 17.12
C TYR A 22 -3.76 -15.01 16.69
N LYS A 23 -2.80 -15.96 16.66
CA LYS A 23 -1.39 -15.73 16.32
C LYS A 23 -1.15 -15.13 14.93
N LYS A 24 -2.15 -15.12 14.04
CA LYS A 24 -2.04 -14.54 12.69
C LYS A 24 -2.50 -13.08 12.62
N VAL A 25 -2.92 -12.49 13.73
CA VAL A 25 -3.49 -11.14 13.76
C VAL A 25 -2.46 -10.03 14.09
N PRO A 26 -1.58 -10.20 15.11
CA PRO A 26 -0.63 -9.17 15.46
C PRO A 26 0.45 -8.98 14.38
N TYR A 27 0.86 -7.72 14.17
CA TYR A 27 2.00 -7.37 13.35
C TYR A 27 3.33 -7.61 14.06
N LEU A 28 4.40 -7.82 13.29
CA LEU A 28 5.80 -7.81 13.75
C LEU A 28 6.03 -8.69 14.99
N GLN A 29 5.55 -9.93 14.96
CA GLN A 29 5.51 -10.81 16.14
C GLN A 29 6.90 -11.15 16.70
N ASP A 30 7.92 -11.20 15.84
CA ASP A 30 9.29 -11.55 16.21
C ASP A 30 10.22 -10.33 16.39
N ALA A 31 9.63 -9.14 16.62
CA ALA A 31 10.37 -7.87 16.74
C ALA A 31 11.40 -7.87 17.89
N GLU A 32 11.24 -8.71 18.91
CA GLU A 32 12.22 -8.85 19.99
C GLU A 32 13.53 -9.50 19.53
N VAL A 33 13.47 -10.36 18.51
CA VAL A 33 14.66 -10.99 17.90
C VAL A 33 15.51 -9.92 17.20
N LEU A 34 14.90 -8.94 16.57
CA LEU A 34 15.60 -7.83 15.89
C LEU A 34 16.38 -6.94 16.87
N LYS A 35 15.96 -6.84 18.14
CA LYS A 35 16.69 -6.06 19.16
C LYS A 35 18.06 -6.68 19.51
N GLN A 36 18.22 -7.99 19.33
CA GLN A 36 19.46 -8.72 19.63
C GLN A 36 20.44 -8.70 18.45
N VAL A 37 19.94 -8.51 17.25
CA VAL A 37 20.74 -8.35 16.04
C VAL A 37 20.93 -6.86 15.84
N ASN A 38 22.17 -6.37 15.89
CA ASN A 38 22.51 -4.98 15.62
C ASN A 38 22.30 -4.68 14.12
N THR A 39 21.07 -4.84 13.66
CA THR A 39 20.70 -4.91 12.26
C THR A 39 20.53 -3.49 11.76
N GLN A 40 21.36 -3.11 10.83
CA GLN A 40 21.17 -1.86 10.08
C GLN A 40 19.84 -2.00 9.31
N VAL A 41 18.84 -1.24 9.75
CA VAL A 41 17.64 -1.02 8.94
C VAL A 41 18.09 -0.66 7.53
N ALA A 42 17.49 -1.28 6.52
CA ALA A 42 17.83 -0.96 5.13
C ALA A 42 17.81 0.57 4.96
N PRO A 43 18.89 1.17 4.40
CA PRO A 43 18.94 2.61 4.26
C PRO A 43 17.70 3.07 3.49
N VAL A 44 17.03 4.09 4.01
CA VAL A 44 15.90 4.72 3.33
C VAL A 44 16.42 5.16 1.96
N GLN A 45 15.95 4.52 0.91
CA GLN A 45 16.28 4.92 -0.45
C GLN A 45 15.40 6.12 -0.80
N ASP A 46 16.06 7.26 -1.06
CA ASP A 46 15.36 8.43 -1.60
C ASP A 46 14.64 8.06 -2.90
N ALA A 47 13.41 8.50 -3.04
CA ALA A 47 12.63 8.29 -4.25
C ALA A 47 13.36 8.90 -5.45
N ARG A 48 13.37 8.18 -6.58
CA ARG A 48 14.00 8.62 -7.83
C ARG A 48 12.94 8.97 -8.85
N LEU A 49 13.16 10.06 -9.54
CA LEU A 49 12.31 10.56 -10.60
C LEU A 49 12.24 9.57 -11.77
N ILE A 50 11.04 9.30 -12.25
CA ILE A 50 10.78 8.42 -13.39
C ILE A 50 9.92 9.17 -14.44
N PRO A 51 9.89 8.73 -15.72
CA PRO A 51 8.99 9.27 -16.72
C PRO A 51 7.54 9.29 -16.25
N GLY A 52 6.83 10.41 -16.48
CA GLY A 52 5.46 10.60 -16.02
C GLY A 52 5.33 11.20 -14.62
N ASP A 53 6.42 11.38 -13.88
CA ASP A 53 6.39 12.11 -12.61
C ASP A 53 6.26 13.62 -12.85
N GLU A 54 5.61 14.27 -11.90
CA GLU A 54 5.57 15.72 -11.81
C GLU A 54 6.56 16.20 -10.76
N VAL A 55 7.31 17.26 -11.09
CA VAL A 55 8.24 17.91 -10.16
C VAL A 55 7.90 19.39 -10.02
N SER A 56 7.90 19.89 -8.80
CA SER A 56 7.87 21.30 -8.50
C SER A 56 9.29 21.81 -8.32
N ILE A 57 9.65 22.86 -9.06
CA ILE A 57 10.99 23.45 -9.03
C ILE A 57 10.82 24.95 -8.70
N LEU A 58 11.47 25.36 -7.63
CA LEU A 58 11.50 26.77 -7.22
C LEU A 58 12.95 27.25 -7.14
N VAL A 59 13.25 28.34 -7.84
CA VAL A 59 14.55 29.01 -7.79
C VAL A 59 14.41 30.31 -7.03
N SER A 60 15.28 30.53 -6.05
CA SER A 60 15.35 31.74 -5.26
C SER A 60 16.76 32.33 -5.28
N THR A 61 16.86 33.63 -5.39
CA THR A 61 18.10 34.43 -5.36
C THR A 61 17.94 35.59 -4.37
N SER A 62 19.02 36.26 -4.01
CA SER A 62 18.96 37.44 -3.13
C SER A 62 18.14 38.58 -3.73
N ASP A 63 18.14 38.72 -5.06
CA ASP A 63 17.28 39.63 -5.80
C ASP A 63 16.16 38.82 -6.50
N PRO A 64 14.88 38.98 -6.09
CA PRO A 64 13.75 38.28 -6.68
C PRO A 64 13.58 38.53 -8.18
N VAL A 65 14.04 39.67 -8.70
CA VAL A 65 13.96 40.00 -10.16
C VAL A 65 14.84 39.05 -10.97
N VAL A 66 15.97 38.66 -10.42
CA VAL A 66 16.91 37.71 -11.07
C VAL A 66 16.33 36.29 -11.14
N SER A 67 15.53 35.85 -10.15
CA SER A 67 14.92 34.54 -10.16
C SER A 67 13.64 34.43 -10.99
N GLN A 68 13.00 35.57 -11.31
CA GLN A 68 11.71 35.60 -12.03
C GLN A 68 11.71 34.81 -13.36
N PRO A 69 12.71 34.92 -14.24
CA PRO A 69 12.73 34.19 -15.51
C PRO A 69 12.73 32.66 -15.34
N PHE A 70 13.30 32.16 -14.27
CA PHE A 70 13.38 30.72 -13.98
C PHE A 70 12.07 30.15 -13.45
N ASN A 71 11.19 31.00 -12.90
CA ASN A 71 9.89 30.64 -12.35
C ASN A 71 8.72 31.09 -13.27
N ALA A 72 9.00 31.61 -14.45
CA ALA A 72 8.01 32.27 -15.29
C ALA A 72 6.92 31.34 -15.87
N GLN A 73 7.21 30.04 -16.03
CA GLN A 73 6.26 29.04 -16.55
C GLN A 73 5.50 28.26 -15.46
N GLY A 74 5.54 28.75 -14.23
CA GLY A 74 5.03 28.02 -13.08
C GLY A 74 6.12 27.18 -12.41
N SER A 75 5.74 26.44 -11.37
CA SER A 75 6.68 25.67 -10.59
C SER A 75 6.62 24.16 -10.87
N THR A 76 5.64 23.67 -11.64
CA THR A 76 5.40 22.24 -11.86
C THR A 76 5.72 21.83 -13.29
N PHE A 77 6.50 20.78 -13.44
CA PHE A 77 6.97 20.23 -14.72
C PHE A 77 6.72 18.73 -14.76
N LEU A 78 6.17 18.24 -15.88
CA LEU A 78 5.97 16.82 -16.13
C LEU A 78 7.20 16.25 -16.85
N LEU A 79 7.72 15.11 -16.37
CA LEU A 79 8.79 14.39 -17.05
C LEU A 79 8.22 13.68 -18.29
N ASP A 80 8.87 13.90 -19.44
CA ASP A 80 8.53 13.24 -20.70
C ASP A 80 8.88 11.74 -20.67
N GLU A 81 8.54 10.99 -21.73
CA GLU A 81 8.82 9.55 -21.84
C GLU A 81 10.31 9.20 -21.71
N GLN A 82 11.20 10.15 -22.00
CA GLN A 82 12.64 10.01 -21.84
C GLN A 82 13.14 10.50 -20.47
N GLY A 83 12.22 11.01 -19.62
CA GLY A 83 12.52 11.53 -18.30
C GLY A 83 13.16 12.92 -18.30
N ASN A 84 12.87 13.73 -19.31
CA ASN A 84 13.33 15.12 -19.38
C ASN A 84 12.18 16.07 -19.01
N ILE A 85 12.56 17.26 -18.58
CA ILE A 85 11.68 18.42 -18.47
C ILE A 85 12.16 19.54 -19.41
N ASN A 86 11.26 20.44 -19.79
CA ASN A 86 11.60 21.66 -20.50
C ASN A 86 11.62 22.82 -19.49
N TYR A 87 12.82 23.15 -18.99
CA TYR A 87 12.95 24.15 -17.93
C TYR A 87 13.27 25.53 -18.51
N PRO A 88 12.63 26.61 -18.01
CA PRO A 88 12.88 27.96 -18.50
C PRO A 88 14.36 28.33 -18.51
N VAL A 89 14.84 29.01 -19.55
CA VAL A 89 16.23 29.43 -19.72
C VAL A 89 17.23 28.28 -19.93
N LEU A 90 17.13 27.18 -19.20
CA LEU A 90 18.06 26.03 -19.28
C LEU A 90 17.71 25.06 -20.42
N GLY A 91 16.47 25.11 -20.93
CA GLY A 91 16.00 24.17 -21.95
C GLY A 91 15.76 22.77 -21.43
N LYS A 92 16.10 21.77 -22.23
CA LYS A 92 15.84 20.36 -21.91
C LYS A 92 16.82 19.82 -20.85
N LEU A 93 16.29 19.33 -19.73
CA LEU A 93 17.03 18.75 -18.61
C LEU A 93 16.61 17.30 -18.38
N LEU A 94 17.56 16.38 -18.35
CA LEU A 94 17.34 14.99 -18.02
C LEU A 94 17.34 14.80 -16.49
N LEU A 95 16.19 14.45 -15.93
CA LEU A 95 16.01 14.22 -14.49
C LEU A 95 15.75 12.74 -14.15
N ASN A 96 15.52 11.87 -15.15
CA ASN A 96 15.26 10.46 -14.94
C ASN A 96 16.35 9.79 -14.10
N GLY A 97 15.93 9.08 -13.06
CA GLY A 97 16.82 8.35 -12.16
C GLY A 97 17.51 9.20 -11.09
N LEU A 98 17.34 10.52 -11.12
CA LEU A 98 17.84 11.43 -10.08
C LEU A 98 16.89 11.44 -8.88
N THR A 99 17.42 11.65 -7.69
CA THR A 99 16.65 12.05 -6.52
C THR A 99 16.33 13.55 -6.62
N SER A 100 15.34 14.04 -5.84
CA SER A 100 15.05 15.47 -5.76
C SER A 100 16.31 16.30 -5.46
N ARG A 101 17.17 15.81 -4.54
CA ARG A 101 18.43 16.47 -4.16
C ARG A 101 19.47 16.46 -5.29
N GLU A 102 19.60 15.37 -6.03
CA GLU A 102 20.49 15.29 -7.18
C GLU A 102 20.04 16.24 -8.29
N ALA A 103 18.71 16.36 -8.50
CA ALA A 103 18.11 17.32 -9.43
C ALA A 103 18.34 18.79 -9.00
N GLU A 104 18.20 19.10 -7.70
CA GLU A 104 18.55 20.42 -7.13
C GLU A 104 20.00 20.80 -7.46
N ASN A 105 20.93 19.88 -7.22
CA ASN A 105 22.35 20.10 -7.49
C ASN A 105 22.60 20.31 -8.99
N LEU A 106 22.02 19.49 -9.87
CA LEU A 106 22.13 19.62 -11.32
C LEU A 106 21.65 21.00 -11.80
N ILE A 107 20.48 21.41 -11.36
CA ILE A 107 19.89 22.71 -11.75
C ILE A 107 20.74 23.86 -11.20
N THR A 108 21.14 23.78 -9.93
CA THR A 108 22.00 24.79 -9.30
C THR A 108 23.30 24.98 -10.10
N GLU A 109 23.96 23.90 -10.50
CA GLU A 109 25.18 23.97 -11.30
C GLU A 109 24.96 24.60 -12.68
N ARG A 110 23.85 24.24 -13.34
CA ARG A 110 23.50 24.81 -14.64
C ARG A 110 23.18 26.31 -14.56
N LEU A 111 22.55 26.76 -13.46
CA LEU A 111 22.19 28.15 -13.24
C LEU A 111 23.40 29.07 -12.97
N LYS A 112 24.53 28.55 -12.51
CA LYS A 112 25.77 29.36 -12.26
C LYS A 112 26.24 30.19 -13.47
N SER A 113 25.92 29.72 -14.66
CA SER A 113 26.27 30.49 -15.89
C SER A 113 25.36 31.68 -16.14
N TYR A 114 24.21 31.76 -15.47
CA TYR A 114 23.18 32.78 -15.68
C TYR A 114 23.08 33.76 -14.52
N VAL A 115 23.52 33.35 -13.31
CA VAL A 115 23.42 34.16 -12.09
C VAL A 115 24.79 34.37 -11.48
N LYS A 116 25.08 35.57 -10.96
CA LYS A 116 26.39 35.88 -10.35
C LYS A 116 26.57 35.24 -8.98
N GLU A 117 25.50 35.08 -8.26
CA GLU A 117 25.49 34.46 -6.94
C GLU A 117 24.90 33.05 -7.00
N ARG A 118 25.20 32.25 -5.99
CA ARG A 118 24.65 30.86 -5.92
C ARG A 118 23.16 30.90 -5.66
N PRO A 119 22.31 30.44 -6.59
CA PRO A 119 20.86 30.38 -6.36
C PRO A 119 20.53 29.26 -5.37
N THR A 120 19.43 29.42 -4.63
CA THR A 120 18.80 28.34 -3.90
C THR A 120 17.76 27.68 -4.81
N VAL A 121 17.94 26.40 -5.05
CA VAL A 121 17.01 25.60 -5.87
C VAL A 121 16.35 24.58 -4.97
N VAL A 122 15.03 24.49 -5.02
CA VAL A 122 14.25 23.48 -4.31
C VAL A 122 13.50 22.67 -5.35
N VAL A 123 13.72 21.37 -5.36
CA VAL A 123 13.02 20.41 -6.21
C VAL A 123 12.22 19.46 -5.33
N ARG A 124 10.94 19.31 -5.60
CA ARG A 124 10.04 18.39 -4.90
C ARG A 124 9.24 17.58 -5.89
N MET A 125 9.04 16.29 -5.60
CA MET A 125 8.07 15.49 -6.35
C MET A 125 6.67 15.99 -6.03
N SER A 126 5.95 16.40 -7.08
CA SER A 126 4.52 16.71 -6.99
C SER A 126 3.72 15.47 -7.35
N GLY A 127 2.66 15.21 -6.60
CA GLY A 127 1.78 14.07 -6.92
C GLY A 127 2.32 12.70 -6.53
N PHE A 128 3.32 12.63 -5.63
CA PHE A 128 3.71 11.34 -5.05
C PHE A 128 2.49 10.71 -4.38
N LYS A 129 2.15 9.49 -4.81
CA LYS A 129 0.98 8.76 -4.35
C LYS A 129 1.24 7.26 -4.31
N VAL A 130 0.54 6.59 -3.40
CA VAL A 130 0.46 5.13 -3.34
C VAL A 130 -1.01 4.72 -3.38
N SER A 131 -1.27 3.52 -3.85
CA SER A 131 -2.62 2.96 -3.90
C SER A 131 -2.73 1.82 -2.90
N VAL A 132 -3.81 1.78 -2.12
CA VAL A 132 -4.10 0.67 -1.20
C VAL A 132 -5.44 0.09 -1.57
N LEU A 133 -5.47 -1.21 -1.87
CA LEU A 133 -6.63 -1.92 -2.38
C LEU A 133 -6.89 -3.22 -1.59
N GLY A 134 -8.09 -3.77 -1.72
CA GLY A 134 -8.47 -5.05 -1.12
C GLY A 134 -9.10 -4.89 0.27
N GLU A 135 -8.78 -5.79 1.19
CA GLU A 135 -9.43 -5.88 2.51
C GLU A 135 -8.80 -4.92 3.53
N VAL A 136 -8.96 -3.61 3.27
CA VAL A 136 -8.65 -2.48 4.15
C VAL A 136 -9.92 -1.70 4.46
N ALA A 137 -9.90 -0.87 5.50
CA ALA A 137 -11.09 -0.09 5.90
C ALA A 137 -11.49 0.93 4.83
N SER A 138 -10.53 1.56 4.17
CA SER A 138 -10.75 2.61 3.17
C SER A 138 -9.83 2.40 1.97
N PRO A 139 -10.20 1.55 0.99
CA PRO A 139 -9.40 1.42 -0.23
C PRO A 139 -9.36 2.74 -1.00
N GLY A 140 -8.19 3.10 -1.54
CA GLY A 140 -8.06 4.37 -2.26
C GLY A 140 -6.64 4.67 -2.73
N VAL A 141 -6.48 5.87 -3.31
CA VAL A 141 -5.20 6.45 -3.69
C VAL A 141 -4.84 7.52 -2.67
N TYR A 142 -3.66 7.42 -2.08
CA TYR A 142 -3.21 8.27 -0.99
C TYR A 142 -2.03 9.14 -1.43
N PRO A 143 -2.16 10.46 -1.40
CA PRO A 143 -1.05 11.38 -1.68
C PRO A 143 -0.03 11.34 -0.52
N VAL A 144 1.24 11.39 -0.86
CA VAL A 144 2.37 11.39 0.08
C VAL A 144 3.08 12.73 0.03
N VAL A 145 3.10 13.45 1.13
CA VAL A 145 3.61 14.83 1.18
C VAL A 145 5.13 14.89 1.25
N ASN A 146 5.76 13.94 1.94
CA ASN A 146 7.20 13.99 2.27
C ASN A 146 8.09 13.13 1.36
N GLU A 147 7.59 12.69 0.19
CA GLU A 147 8.30 11.81 -0.76
C GLU A 147 8.77 10.47 -0.14
N GLN A 148 8.35 10.16 1.06
CA GLN A 148 8.70 8.94 1.79
C GLN A 148 7.47 8.42 2.52
N ILE A 149 7.21 7.15 2.35
CA ILE A 149 6.15 6.41 3.05
C ILE A 149 6.53 4.94 3.13
N ASN A 150 6.25 4.30 4.24
CA ASN A 150 6.45 2.86 4.37
C ASN A 150 5.12 2.09 4.27
N VAL A 151 5.22 0.76 4.20
CA VAL A 151 4.07 -0.15 4.07
C VAL A 151 3.05 0.07 5.20
N LEU A 152 3.52 0.17 6.45
CA LEU A 152 2.63 0.31 7.60
C LEU A 152 1.94 1.68 7.63
N GLU A 153 2.64 2.74 7.24
CA GLU A 153 2.05 4.09 7.12
C GLU A 153 0.97 4.12 6.05
N ALA A 154 1.23 3.51 4.89
CA ALA A 154 0.24 3.44 3.81
C ALA A 154 -1.02 2.67 4.23
N LEU A 155 -0.85 1.55 4.96
CA LEU A 155 -1.96 0.79 5.52
C LEU A 155 -2.71 1.58 6.61
N ALA A 156 -1.98 2.33 7.45
CA ALA A 156 -2.59 3.21 8.45
C ALA A 156 -3.43 4.33 7.79
N MET A 157 -2.96 4.93 6.67
CA MET A 157 -3.74 5.89 5.89
C MET A 157 -5.03 5.28 5.33
N ALA A 158 -5.00 3.99 4.98
CA ALA A 158 -6.16 3.23 4.53
C ALA A 158 -7.07 2.73 5.68
N GLY A 159 -6.78 3.12 6.93
CA GLY A 159 -7.54 2.74 8.11
C GLY A 159 -7.33 1.31 8.57
N ASP A 160 -6.17 0.73 8.22
CA ASP A 160 -5.73 -0.63 8.54
C ASP A 160 -6.51 -1.74 7.78
N LEU A 161 -6.05 -2.98 7.95
CA LEU A 161 -6.70 -4.16 7.40
C LEU A 161 -7.99 -4.47 8.13
N THR A 162 -9.01 -4.88 7.39
CA THR A 162 -10.22 -5.45 8.01
C THR A 162 -9.89 -6.79 8.71
N ILE A 163 -10.85 -7.30 9.47
CA ILE A 163 -10.72 -8.64 10.09
C ILE A 163 -10.61 -9.76 9.05
N TYR A 164 -10.96 -9.49 7.80
CA TYR A 164 -10.88 -10.42 6.69
C TYR A 164 -9.58 -10.29 5.88
N GLY A 165 -8.78 -9.26 6.13
CA GLY A 165 -7.50 -9.06 5.46
C GLY A 165 -6.45 -10.06 5.91
N VAL A 166 -5.76 -10.69 4.95
CA VAL A 166 -4.69 -11.68 5.19
C VAL A 166 -3.36 -10.95 5.35
N ARG A 167 -2.83 -10.93 6.58
CA ARG A 167 -1.63 -10.17 6.95
C ARG A 167 -0.33 -10.78 6.46
N ASP A 168 -0.31 -12.10 6.29
CA ASP A 168 0.87 -12.84 5.79
C ASP A 168 0.91 -12.90 4.25
N ASN A 169 -0.03 -12.22 3.55
CA ASN A 169 -0.12 -12.23 2.08
C ASN A 169 -0.59 -10.87 1.53
N VAL A 170 0.10 -9.81 1.90
CA VAL A 170 -0.08 -8.50 1.28
C VAL A 170 0.80 -8.43 0.04
N LYS A 171 0.25 -8.04 -1.09
CA LYS A 171 0.99 -7.95 -2.35
C LYS A 171 1.36 -6.50 -2.64
N LEU A 172 2.65 -6.28 -2.83
CA LEU A 172 3.17 -5.05 -3.40
C LEU A 172 3.31 -5.24 -4.90
N ILE A 173 2.72 -4.35 -5.67
CA ILE A 173 2.87 -4.26 -7.12
C ILE A 173 3.65 -2.98 -7.40
N ARG A 174 4.86 -3.14 -7.93
CA ARG A 174 5.78 -2.06 -8.27
C ARG A 174 6.14 -2.14 -9.73
N GLU A 175 6.18 -1.00 -10.40
CA GLU A 175 6.67 -0.89 -11.76
C GLU A 175 8.15 -0.52 -11.75
N ASP A 176 8.98 -1.27 -12.48
CA ASP A 176 10.39 -0.95 -12.65
C ASP A 176 10.59 0.16 -13.68
N ARG A 177 11.86 0.61 -13.84
CA ARG A 177 12.22 1.67 -14.78
C ARG A 177 11.98 1.33 -16.24
N ASN A 178 11.74 0.06 -16.55
CA ASN A 178 11.49 -0.44 -17.91
C ASN A 178 9.99 -0.66 -18.16
N GLY A 179 9.12 -0.30 -17.21
CA GLY A 179 7.68 -0.52 -17.29
C GLY A 179 7.23 -1.93 -16.94
N HIS A 180 8.12 -2.82 -16.44
CA HIS A 180 7.75 -4.16 -16.01
C HIS A 180 7.16 -4.13 -14.61
N LYS A 181 6.04 -4.81 -14.43
CA LYS A 181 5.40 -4.93 -13.12
C LYS A 181 5.97 -6.10 -12.34
N GLN A 182 6.46 -5.81 -11.16
CA GLN A 182 6.99 -6.75 -10.19
C GLN A 182 5.95 -7.00 -9.09
N PHE A 183 5.74 -8.25 -8.73
CA PHE A 183 4.84 -8.65 -7.65
C PHE A 183 5.66 -9.22 -6.50
N VAL A 184 5.56 -8.57 -5.34
CA VAL A 184 6.25 -9.00 -4.12
C VAL A 184 5.22 -9.32 -3.05
N THR A 185 5.37 -10.43 -2.37
CA THR A 185 4.51 -10.78 -1.23
C THR A 185 5.18 -10.32 0.05
N LEU A 186 4.45 -9.53 0.83
CA LEU A 186 4.87 -9.00 2.12
C LEU A 186 4.12 -9.73 3.24
N ASN A 187 4.85 -10.13 4.27
CA ASN A 187 4.29 -10.70 5.49
C ASN A 187 4.33 -9.64 6.61
N LEU A 188 3.16 -9.09 6.95
CA LEU A 188 3.07 -8.06 7.99
C LEU A 188 3.25 -8.63 9.41
N ASN A 189 3.10 -9.96 9.58
CA ASN A 189 3.30 -10.59 10.88
C ASN A 189 4.78 -10.72 11.24
N ASP A 190 5.65 -10.67 10.24
CA ASP A 190 7.07 -10.89 10.35
C ASP A 190 7.82 -9.56 10.55
N ALA A 191 8.69 -9.50 11.55
CA ALA A 191 9.50 -8.32 11.81
C ALA A 191 10.60 -8.10 10.77
N ASP A 192 11.01 -9.14 10.03
CA ASP A 192 11.96 -9.03 8.93
C ASP A 192 11.44 -8.13 7.79
N LEU A 193 10.13 -7.85 7.76
CA LEU A 193 9.55 -6.84 6.89
C LEU A 193 10.27 -5.49 7.01
N LEU A 194 10.65 -5.09 8.22
CA LEU A 194 11.33 -3.81 8.47
C LEU A 194 12.72 -3.72 7.82
N LEU A 195 13.33 -4.86 7.53
CA LEU A 195 14.63 -4.98 6.88
C LEU A 195 14.50 -5.16 5.36
N SER A 196 13.30 -5.40 4.88
CA SER A 196 13.04 -5.62 3.46
C SER A 196 13.26 -4.34 2.65
N PRO A 197 13.91 -4.41 1.47
CA PRO A 197 14.01 -3.28 0.55
C PRO A 197 12.64 -2.82 0.02
N TYR A 198 11.61 -3.62 0.22
CA TYR A 198 10.24 -3.34 -0.18
C TYR A 198 9.39 -2.71 0.94
N TYR A 199 9.98 -2.51 2.13
CA TYR A 199 9.30 -1.85 3.24
C TYR A 199 9.01 -0.37 2.93
N GLN A 200 9.97 0.32 2.31
CA GLN A 200 9.77 1.66 1.78
C GLN A 200 9.05 1.59 0.42
N LEU A 201 7.93 2.31 0.32
CA LEU A 201 7.16 2.38 -0.91
C LEU A 201 7.73 3.43 -1.85
N GLN A 202 7.53 3.21 -3.13
CA GLN A 202 7.91 4.10 -4.21
C GLN A 202 6.67 4.74 -4.84
N GLN A 203 6.91 5.76 -5.66
CA GLN A 203 5.86 6.42 -6.44
C GLN A 203 5.06 5.39 -7.25
N ASN A 204 3.74 5.52 -7.23
CA ASN A 204 2.76 4.66 -7.90
C ASN A 204 2.73 3.19 -7.43
N ASP A 205 3.37 2.84 -6.32
CA ASP A 205 3.23 1.51 -5.73
C ASP A 205 1.77 1.20 -5.39
N ILE A 206 1.39 -0.06 -5.57
CA ILE A 206 0.06 -0.54 -5.20
C ILE A 206 0.22 -1.63 -4.14
N LEU A 207 -0.39 -1.42 -2.98
CA LEU A 207 -0.57 -2.43 -1.95
C LEU A 207 -1.93 -3.09 -2.11
N TYR A 208 -1.94 -4.40 -2.32
CA TYR A 208 -3.16 -5.18 -2.38
C TYR A 208 -3.25 -6.15 -1.20
N VAL A 209 -4.24 -5.93 -0.34
CA VAL A 209 -4.53 -6.79 0.80
C VAL A 209 -5.48 -7.90 0.36
N THR A 210 -4.97 -9.14 0.40
CA THR A 210 -5.73 -10.32 -0.02
C THR A 210 -6.86 -10.61 0.97
N PRO A 211 -8.11 -10.86 0.52
CA PRO A 211 -9.18 -11.32 1.39
C PRO A 211 -8.93 -12.76 1.87
N ASN A 212 -9.39 -13.09 3.06
CA ASN A 212 -9.36 -14.46 3.55
C ASN A 212 -10.41 -15.35 2.83
N LYS A 213 -10.28 -16.67 3.01
CA LYS A 213 -11.17 -17.64 2.38
C LYS A 213 -12.65 -17.42 2.72
N THR A 214 -12.94 -17.04 3.96
CA THR A 214 -14.32 -16.80 4.41
C THR A 214 -14.95 -15.64 3.62
N LYS A 215 -14.23 -14.55 3.44
CA LYS A 215 -14.72 -13.39 2.66
C LYS A 215 -14.87 -13.73 1.18
N ALA A 216 -13.87 -14.44 0.61
CA ALA A 216 -13.92 -14.88 -0.79
C ALA A 216 -15.12 -15.83 -1.03
N GLN A 217 -15.35 -16.80 -0.16
CA GLN A 217 -16.50 -17.70 -0.25
C GLN A 217 -17.82 -16.98 -0.07
N SER A 218 -17.89 -15.95 0.79
CA SER A 218 -19.11 -15.16 0.95
C SER A 218 -19.49 -14.40 -0.31
N ALA A 219 -18.53 -14.06 -1.17
CA ALA A 219 -18.79 -13.44 -2.46
C ALA A 219 -19.39 -14.43 -3.48
N ASP A 220 -19.08 -15.74 -3.35
CA ASP A 220 -19.61 -16.81 -4.21
C ASP A 220 -20.99 -17.32 -3.75
N ILE A 221 -21.37 -17.08 -2.48
CA ILE A 221 -22.70 -17.47 -1.98
C ILE A 221 -23.74 -16.50 -2.55
N GLY A 222 -24.21 -16.80 -3.74
CA GLY A 222 -25.29 -16.08 -4.37
C GLY A 222 -26.60 -16.21 -3.59
N THR A 223 -27.52 -15.30 -3.86
CA THR A 223 -28.89 -15.27 -3.26
C THR A 223 -29.63 -16.61 -3.39
N SER A 224 -29.34 -17.38 -4.45
CA SER A 224 -29.93 -18.72 -4.68
C SER A 224 -29.55 -19.74 -3.60
N THR A 225 -28.27 -19.76 -3.16
CA THR A 225 -27.81 -20.72 -2.13
C THR A 225 -28.47 -20.43 -0.78
N THR A 226 -28.61 -19.14 -0.43
CA THR A 226 -29.28 -18.71 0.80
C THR A 226 -30.78 -19.07 0.76
N MET A 227 -31.44 -18.95 -0.39
CA MET A 227 -32.84 -19.36 -0.59
C MET A 227 -33.03 -20.86 -0.40
N TRP A 228 -32.13 -21.70 -0.93
CA TRP A 228 -32.21 -23.16 -0.75
C TRP A 228 -32.04 -23.57 0.73
N ILE A 229 -31.10 -22.97 1.45
CA ILE A 229 -30.90 -23.24 2.89
C ILE A 229 -32.12 -22.83 3.70
N SER A 230 -32.69 -21.65 3.39
CA SER A 230 -33.90 -21.17 4.07
C SER A 230 -35.10 -22.05 3.75
N GLY A 231 -35.29 -22.46 2.50
CA GLY A 231 -36.33 -23.37 2.08
C GLY A 231 -36.27 -24.73 2.80
N PHE A 232 -35.04 -25.29 2.91
CA PHE A 232 -34.83 -26.55 3.63
C PHE A 232 -35.14 -26.42 5.13
N SER A 233 -34.77 -25.31 5.77
CA SER A 233 -35.10 -25.04 7.19
C SER A 233 -36.59 -24.96 7.42
N ILE A 234 -37.36 -24.37 6.53
CA ILE A 234 -38.83 -24.28 6.61
C ILE A 234 -39.45 -25.70 6.49
N LEU A 235 -38.97 -26.52 5.57
CA LEU A 235 -39.45 -27.90 5.42
C LEU A 235 -39.20 -28.75 6.67
N VAL A 236 -38.02 -28.63 7.26
CA VAL A 236 -37.68 -29.31 8.52
C VAL A 236 -38.60 -28.84 9.67
N SER A 237 -38.87 -27.56 9.75
CA SER A 237 -39.75 -26.99 10.77
C SER A 237 -41.22 -27.50 10.62
N ILE A 238 -41.73 -27.56 9.39
CA ILE A 238 -43.08 -28.09 9.09
C ILE A 238 -43.15 -29.59 9.42
N ALA A 239 -42.13 -30.38 9.03
CA ALA A 239 -42.06 -31.80 9.34
C ALA A 239 -42.03 -32.03 10.86
N SER A 240 -41.26 -31.27 11.61
CA SER A 240 -41.22 -31.32 13.06
C SER A 240 -42.59 -31.01 13.73
N LEU A 241 -43.28 -30.00 13.19
CA LEU A 241 -44.60 -29.64 13.69
C LEU A 241 -45.63 -30.75 13.42
N LEU A 242 -45.62 -31.33 12.21
CA LEU A 242 -46.53 -32.44 11.85
C LEU A 242 -46.31 -33.67 12.74
N VAL A 243 -45.04 -34.04 13.03
CA VAL A 243 -44.72 -35.14 13.94
C VAL A 243 -45.23 -34.86 15.34
N ASN A 244 -45.21 -33.60 15.79
CA ASN A 244 -45.68 -33.24 17.13
C ASN A 244 -47.22 -33.25 17.25
N ILE A 245 -47.94 -32.91 16.13
CA ILE A 245 -49.43 -32.91 16.10
C ILE A 245 -49.99 -34.35 15.96
N LEU A 246 -49.25 -35.23 15.24
CA LEU A 246 -49.69 -36.61 14.98
C LEU A 246 -49.33 -37.60 16.11
N ARG A 247 -48.61 -37.12 17.10
CA ARG A 247 -48.23 -37.93 18.30
C ARG A 247 -49.12 -37.57 19.47
#